data_e38e568530cdd7c9d13e2f3726cef446
#
_entry.id   e38e568530cdd7c9d13e2f3726cef446
#
_cell.length_a   1.000
_cell.length_b   1.000
_cell.length_c   1.000
_cell.angle_alpha   90.00
_cell.angle_beta   90.00
_cell.angle_gamma   90.00
#
_symmetry.space_group_name_H-M   'P 1'
#
loop_
_entity.id
_entity.type
_entity.pdbx_description
1 polymer ?
#
loop_
_entity_poly.entity_id
_entity_poly.type
_entity_poly.pdbx_seq_one_letter_code
_entity_poly.pdbx_strand_id
1 'polypeptide(L)'
;MNLTRFSSAVCCILLSGCALVPESPMPVLAEPEKLRSGTPIVQEGESVSNYAWWTRFKDPQLNDLIDQALTNNHDMQIAVANVEQAEAQLRAAQYAWLPTLDAQGGAMGSGGIDTSYSNRGSASFSNGLGRLSVVYGTFVPSYSLNVFALINQTRVAEASLEIQKAARHSVQLTVIGQVSGGYFNLLSARRELALQEKKIELLSRLKEAHHTRLSAGGANATSLLETESRLRLAQAMLKDVHDDIQKTENAIQLLTGKMPGAFSTSKSPADFSIEGLIPSNLPSMVLHQRPDLLMAKNNLRAASAQIGVANAAFFPNISLTGLIGGASAMLTNLFSVQGGFWGATGTVAAPVLNARKFAEVSVAEAKQKAAYANYLQAVKSAFSDVDSQLTSMQIANQKQADLLAANKAAQRLTAINVAQYKAGVRDIRFALEAEAEAIESERLVNGGSARQLSQLVTVFQSLASGYAVTASK
;
A
#
# COMPACT_ATOMS: atom_id res chain seq x y z
N MET A 1 -43.91 -20.32 -43.40
CA MET A 1 -43.26 -21.39 -42.61
C MET A 1 -42.12 -20.82 -41.84
N ASN A 2 -42.39 -20.52 -40.60
CA ASN A 2 -41.57 -20.51 -39.39
C ASN A 2 -40.59 -19.38 -39.08
N LEU A 3 -41.02 -18.13 -39.10
CA LEU A 3 -40.33 -17.04 -38.40
C LEU A 3 -40.39 -17.17 -36.87
N THR A 4 -41.47 -17.76 -36.33
CA THR A 4 -41.70 -17.98 -34.91
C THR A 4 -40.78 -19.05 -34.29
N ARG A 5 -40.35 -20.07 -35.05
CA ARG A 5 -39.39 -21.09 -34.56
C ARG A 5 -37.95 -20.59 -34.55
N PHE A 6 -37.60 -19.64 -35.41
CA PHE A 6 -36.27 -19.00 -35.39
C PHE A 6 -36.14 -18.04 -34.19
N SER A 7 -37.22 -17.32 -33.86
CA SER A 7 -37.24 -16.42 -32.69
C SER A 7 -37.13 -17.18 -31.37
N SER A 8 -37.77 -18.36 -31.24
CA SER A 8 -37.66 -19.17 -30.02
C SER A 8 -36.28 -19.81 -29.83
N ALA A 9 -35.60 -20.23 -30.91
CA ALA A 9 -34.25 -20.79 -30.83
C ALA A 9 -33.21 -19.73 -30.45
N VAL A 10 -33.33 -18.48 -30.95
CA VAL A 10 -32.47 -17.35 -30.55
C VAL A 10 -32.71 -16.95 -29.10
N CYS A 11 -33.96 -17.00 -28.63
CA CYS A 11 -34.25 -16.70 -27.21
C CYS A 11 -33.71 -17.77 -26.24
N CYS A 12 -33.70 -19.05 -26.61
CA CYS A 12 -33.13 -20.13 -25.80
C CYS A 12 -31.60 -20.06 -25.73
N ILE A 13 -30.91 -19.58 -26.78
CA ILE A 13 -29.45 -19.39 -26.77
C ILE A 13 -29.08 -18.19 -25.89
N LEU A 14 -29.92 -17.18 -25.80
CA LEU A 14 -29.69 -16.01 -24.92
C LEU A 14 -29.90 -16.34 -23.42
N LEU A 15 -30.74 -17.32 -23.08
CA LEU A 15 -31.00 -17.71 -21.69
C LEU A 15 -29.95 -18.65 -21.09
N SER A 16 -29.19 -19.38 -21.91
CA SER A 16 -28.05 -20.18 -21.44
C SER A 16 -26.78 -19.38 -21.08
N GLY A 17 -26.80 -18.08 -21.32
CA GLY A 17 -25.66 -17.19 -21.08
C GLY A 17 -25.30 -16.96 -19.60
N CYS A 18 -26.19 -17.27 -18.65
CA CYS A 18 -25.87 -17.12 -17.22
C CYS A 18 -24.85 -18.13 -16.67
N ALA A 19 -24.56 -19.20 -17.41
CA ALA A 19 -23.62 -20.27 -17.02
C ALA A 19 -22.16 -20.01 -17.50
N LEU A 20 -21.91 -18.93 -18.22
CA LEU A 20 -20.62 -18.67 -18.89
C LEU A 20 -19.56 -17.97 -18.05
N VAL A 21 -19.89 -17.63 -16.82
CA VAL A 21 -18.91 -17.12 -15.85
C VAL A 21 -18.62 -18.27 -14.89
N PRO A 22 -17.42 -18.89 -14.95
CA PRO A 22 -17.06 -19.82 -13.91
C PRO A 22 -16.99 -19.03 -12.60
N GLU A 23 -17.96 -19.25 -11.72
CA GLU A 23 -17.78 -18.88 -10.31
C GLU A 23 -16.61 -19.72 -9.81
N SER A 24 -15.46 -19.08 -9.64
CA SER A 24 -14.37 -19.73 -8.93
C SER A 24 -14.80 -19.88 -7.48
N PRO A 25 -15.06 -21.11 -7.00
CA PRO A 25 -15.41 -21.30 -5.61
C PRO A 25 -14.25 -20.74 -4.77
N MET A 26 -14.56 -19.82 -3.87
CA MET A 26 -13.59 -19.35 -2.90
C MET A 26 -13.12 -20.55 -2.08
N PRO A 27 -11.82 -20.81 -1.96
CA PRO A 27 -11.34 -21.92 -1.17
C PRO A 27 -11.76 -21.73 0.28
N VAL A 28 -12.43 -22.71 0.83
CA VAL A 28 -12.65 -22.81 2.27
C VAL A 28 -11.36 -23.37 2.85
N LEU A 29 -10.56 -22.50 3.47
CA LEU A 29 -9.37 -22.93 4.21
C LEU A 29 -9.78 -23.37 5.61
N ALA A 30 -9.29 -24.52 6.04
CA ALA A 30 -9.41 -24.92 7.43
C ALA A 30 -8.56 -23.93 8.28
N GLU A 31 -9.24 -23.14 9.09
CA GLU A 31 -8.60 -22.23 10.03
C GLU A 31 -8.10 -23.02 11.26
N PRO A 32 -6.92 -22.75 11.79
CA PRO A 32 -6.46 -23.37 13.00
C PRO A 32 -7.31 -22.89 14.21
N GLU A 33 -7.68 -23.77 15.10
CA GLU A 33 -8.41 -23.40 16.32
C GLU A 33 -7.61 -22.49 17.25
N LYS A 34 -6.29 -22.57 17.18
CA LYS A 34 -5.37 -21.84 18.05
C LYS A 34 -4.07 -21.53 17.33
N LEU A 35 -3.54 -20.33 17.54
CA LEU A 35 -2.21 -19.95 17.10
C LEU A 35 -1.13 -20.57 18.00
N ARG A 36 0.11 -20.66 17.51
CA ARG A 36 1.26 -21.15 18.26
C ARG A 36 1.58 -20.25 19.48
N SER A 37 1.32 -18.94 19.36
CA SER A 37 1.38 -17.98 20.47
C SER A 37 0.44 -18.32 21.64
N GLY A 38 -0.46 -19.27 21.45
CA GLY A 38 -1.45 -19.67 22.45
C GLY A 38 -2.77 -18.91 22.35
N THR A 39 -2.88 -17.91 21.46
CA THR A 39 -4.08 -17.10 21.28
C THR A 39 -5.15 -17.91 20.56
N PRO A 40 -6.36 -18.10 21.13
CA PRO A 40 -7.45 -18.81 20.50
C PRO A 40 -8.02 -17.96 19.36
N ILE A 41 -8.40 -18.63 18.26
CA ILE A 41 -9.16 -18.04 17.16
C ILE A 41 -10.62 -18.34 17.41
N VAL A 42 -11.47 -17.31 17.45
CA VAL A 42 -12.91 -17.41 17.64
C VAL A 42 -13.64 -17.01 16.36
N GLN A 43 -14.77 -17.66 16.07
CA GLN A 43 -15.53 -17.38 14.85
C GLN A 43 -16.30 -16.06 14.93
N GLU A 44 -16.70 -15.62 16.12
CA GLU A 44 -17.43 -14.37 16.34
C GLU A 44 -16.62 -13.39 17.16
N GLY A 45 -16.70 -12.10 16.80
CA GLY A 45 -16.04 -11.01 17.51
C GLY A 45 -16.17 -9.69 16.76
N GLU A 46 -15.88 -8.59 17.44
CA GLU A 46 -15.92 -7.26 16.84
C GLU A 46 -14.79 -7.07 15.83
N SER A 47 -15.09 -6.34 14.74
CA SER A 47 -14.09 -5.94 13.78
C SER A 47 -13.10 -4.96 14.40
N VAL A 48 -11.81 -5.26 14.28
CA VAL A 48 -10.73 -4.35 14.74
C VAL A 48 -10.34 -3.30 13.70
N SER A 49 -10.92 -3.33 12.51
CA SER A 49 -10.60 -2.36 11.44
C SER A 49 -10.88 -0.92 11.82
N ASN A 50 -11.93 -0.69 12.63
CA ASN A 50 -12.31 0.63 13.17
C ASN A 50 -11.66 0.96 14.52
N TYR A 51 -10.80 0.08 15.04
CA TYR A 51 -10.20 0.25 16.35
C TYR A 51 -8.98 1.16 16.29
N ALA A 52 -9.17 2.44 16.67
CA ALA A 52 -8.10 3.42 16.79
C ALA A 52 -7.23 3.14 18.02
N TRP A 53 -6.43 2.10 17.98
CA TRP A 53 -5.63 1.59 19.10
C TRP A 53 -4.69 2.65 19.69
N TRP A 54 -4.19 3.60 18.89
CA TRP A 54 -3.29 4.67 19.34
C TRP A 54 -3.95 5.64 20.32
N THR A 55 -5.27 5.82 20.26
CA THR A 55 -6.00 6.67 21.21
C THR A 55 -6.00 6.14 22.64
N ARG A 56 -5.79 4.81 22.80
CA ARG A 56 -5.69 4.16 24.11
C ARG A 56 -4.45 4.59 24.89
N PHE A 57 -3.42 5.09 24.23
CA PHE A 57 -2.26 5.67 24.88
C PHE A 57 -2.55 7.01 25.56
N LYS A 58 -3.71 7.61 25.30
CA LYS A 58 -4.13 8.91 25.86
C LYS A 58 -3.07 9.98 25.66
N ASP A 59 -2.45 9.95 24.47
CA ASP A 59 -1.43 10.92 24.06
C ASP A 59 -1.98 11.82 22.96
N PRO A 60 -2.35 13.08 23.28
CA PRO A 60 -2.88 14.02 22.28
C PRO A 60 -1.88 14.28 21.14
N GLN A 61 -0.57 14.25 21.44
CA GLN A 61 0.47 14.53 20.45
C GLN A 61 0.58 13.40 19.42
N LEU A 62 0.53 12.14 19.86
CA LEU A 62 0.49 10.99 18.95
C LEU A 62 -0.77 11.02 18.08
N ASN A 63 -1.93 11.34 18.68
CA ASN A 63 -3.18 11.42 17.94
C ASN A 63 -3.13 12.51 16.86
N ASP A 64 -2.66 13.71 17.22
CA ASP A 64 -2.51 14.83 16.27
C ASP A 64 -1.53 14.51 15.13
N LEU A 65 -0.41 13.83 15.41
CA LEU A 65 0.53 13.40 14.38
C LEU A 65 -0.09 12.42 13.39
N ILE A 66 -0.86 11.45 13.89
CA ILE A 66 -1.54 10.48 13.03
C ILE A 66 -2.61 11.18 12.19
N ASP A 67 -3.42 12.07 12.78
CA ASP A 67 -4.45 12.82 12.05
C ASP A 67 -3.83 13.71 10.96
N GLN A 68 -2.73 14.41 11.27
CA GLN A 68 -1.97 15.19 10.28
C GLN A 68 -1.42 14.31 9.17
N ALA A 69 -0.85 13.15 9.50
CA ALA A 69 -0.32 12.24 8.49
C ALA A 69 -1.42 11.67 7.60
N LEU A 70 -2.55 11.24 8.15
CA LEU A 70 -3.67 10.74 7.35
C LEU A 70 -4.24 11.80 6.40
N THR A 71 -4.13 13.09 6.77
CA THR A 71 -4.65 14.20 5.97
C THR A 71 -3.63 14.68 4.92
N ASN A 72 -2.35 14.81 5.29
CA ASN A 72 -1.36 15.54 4.51
C ASN A 72 -0.29 14.64 3.88
N ASN A 73 -0.23 13.35 4.23
CA ASN A 73 0.79 12.45 3.70
C ASN A 73 0.61 12.25 2.19
N HIS A 74 1.70 12.37 1.42
CA HIS A 74 1.66 12.27 -0.04
C HIS A 74 1.37 10.85 -0.53
N ASP A 75 1.80 9.80 0.18
CA ASP A 75 1.47 8.42 -0.18
C ASP A 75 -0.03 8.17 -0.04
N MET A 76 -0.68 8.78 0.98
CA MET A 76 -2.14 8.76 1.11
C MET A 76 -2.83 9.48 -0.04
N GLN A 77 -2.32 10.64 -0.46
CA GLN A 77 -2.88 11.39 -1.60
C GLN A 77 -2.74 10.57 -2.90
N ILE A 78 -1.59 9.94 -3.13
CA ILE A 78 -1.38 9.04 -4.27
C ILE A 78 -2.37 7.86 -4.22
N ALA A 79 -2.56 7.25 -3.06
CA ALA A 79 -3.48 6.13 -2.90
C ALA A 79 -4.95 6.54 -3.17
N VAL A 80 -5.36 7.75 -2.77
CA VAL A 80 -6.68 8.32 -3.09
C VAL A 80 -6.81 8.54 -4.59
N ALA A 81 -5.84 9.15 -5.24
CA ALA A 81 -5.83 9.37 -6.69
C ALA A 81 -5.89 8.06 -7.49
N ASN A 82 -5.24 6.98 -7.01
CA ASN A 82 -5.33 5.66 -7.62
C ASN A 82 -6.75 5.07 -7.52
N VAL A 83 -7.48 5.31 -6.43
CA VAL A 83 -8.89 4.93 -6.31
C VAL A 83 -9.75 5.72 -7.28
N GLU A 84 -9.57 7.05 -7.37
CA GLU A 84 -10.28 7.91 -8.32
C GLU A 84 -10.03 7.49 -9.79
N GLN A 85 -8.79 7.12 -10.11
CA GLN A 85 -8.43 6.55 -11.41
C GLN A 85 -9.19 5.25 -11.69
N ALA A 86 -9.25 4.34 -10.74
CA ALA A 86 -9.97 3.08 -10.91
C ALA A 86 -11.50 3.29 -11.02
N GLU A 87 -12.06 4.27 -10.32
CA GLU A 87 -13.46 4.67 -10.48
C GLU A 87 -13.73 5.24 -11.88
N ALA A 88 -12.81 6.04 -12.40
CA ALA A 88 -12.92 6.54 -13.76
C ALA A 88 -12.83 5.40 -14.80
N GLN A 89 -11.97 4.41 -14.58
CA GLN A 89 -11.87 3.21 -15.41
C GLN A 89 -13.16 2.36 -15.36
N LEU A 90 -13.76 2.22 -14.18
CA LEU A 90 -15.07 1.56 -14.05
C LEU A 90 -16.16 2.30 -14.81
N ARG A 91 -16.22 3.63 -14.67
CA ARG A 91 -17.17 4.46 -15.48
C ARG A 91 -16.91 4.31 -16.99
N ALA A 92 -15.65 4.26 -17.42
CA ALA A 92 -15.32 4.02 -18.83
C ALA A 92 -15.82 2.64 -19.31
N ALA A 93 -15.66 1.58 -18.49
CA ALA A 93 -16.21 0.27 -18.80
C ALA A 93 -17.75 0.25 -18.85
N GLN A 94 -18.40 1.01 -17.97
CA GLN A 94 -19.86 1.20 -17.99
C GLN A 94 -20.32 2.00 -19.20
N TYR A 95 -19.60 3.04 -19.60
CA TYR A 95 -19.94 3.85 -20.79
C TYR A 95 -19.67 3.12 -22.12
N ALA A 96 -18.92 2.01 -22.12
CA ALA A 96 -18.79 1.16 -23.30
C ALA A 96 -20.11 0.54 -23.77
N TRP A 97 -21.17 0.61 -22.96
CA TRP A 97 -22.54 0.28 -23.35
C TRP A 97 -23.24 1.36 -24.19
N LEU A 98 -22.66 2.55 -24.30
CA LEU A 98 -23.24 3.68 -25.03
C LEU A 98 -22.67 3.74 -26.45
N PRO A 99 -23.46 4.20 -27.43
CA PRO A 99 -22.93 4.52 -28.74
C PRO A 99 -21.96 5.71 -28.67
N THR A 100 -20.98 5.73 -29.58
CA THR A 100 -20.09 6.88 -29.79
C THR A 100 -20.55 7.70 -31.00
N LEU A 101 -20.24 9.00 -30.99
CA LEU A 101 -20.44 9.91 -32.11
C LEU A 101 -19.13 10.63 -32.36
N ASP A 102 -18.49 10.31 -33.47
CA ASP A 102 -17.25 10.93 -33.89
C ASP A 102 -17.51 11.93 -35.04
N ALA A 103 -16.80 13.06 -35.00
CA ALA A 103 -16.76 14.00 -36.09
C ALA A 103 -15.44 13.81 -36.86
N GLN A 104 -15.54 13.60 -38.15
CA GLN A 104 -14.38 13.43 -39.03
C GLN A 104 -14.44 14.47 -40.17
N GLY A 105 -13.31 15.03 -40.50
CA GLY A 105 -13.19 15.97 -41.62
C GLY A 105 -11.85 15.81 -42.31
N GLY A 106 -11.84 15.95 -43.60
CA GLY A 106 -10.62 15.81 -44.37
C GLY A 106 -10.75 16.35 -45.78
N ALA A 107 -9.63 16.45 -46.45
CA ALA A 107 -9.54 16.74 -47.86
C ALA A 107 -8.84 15.57 -48.56
N MET A 108 -9.43 15.09 -49.63
CA MET A 108 -8.89 14.00 -50.44
C MET A 108 -8.59 14.57 -51.83
N GLY A 109 -7.35 14.53 -52.26
CA GLY A 109 -6.91 14.89 -53.58
C GLY A 109 -6.38 13.69 -54.34
N SER A 110 -6.88 13.40 -55.53
CA SER A 110 -6.26 12.41 -56.42
C SER A 110 -5.55 13.14 -57.57
N GLY A 111 -4.25 12.87 -57.70
CA GLY A 111 -3.45 13.32 -58.84
C GLY A 111 -3.07 12.11 -59.70
N GLY A 112 -3.36 12.12 -60.99
CA GLY A 112 -2.82 11.15 -61.92
C GLY A 112 -1.33 11.42 -62.17
N ILE A 113 -0.49 10.40 -62.10
CA ILE A 113 0.87 10.49 -62.62
C ILE A 113 0.74 10.45 -64.13
N ASP A 114 0.89 11.59 -64.81
CA ASP A 114 1.00 11.65 -66.26
C ASP A 114 2.31 11.01 -66.68
N THR A 115 2.25 9.75 -67.04
CA THR A 115 3.33 9.11 -67.77
C THR A 115 3.12 9.38 -69.27
N SER A 116 3.27 10.65 -69.66
CA SER A 116 3.41 10.97 -71.05
C SER A 116 4.80 10.61 -71.57
N TYR A 117 4.99 9.34 -71.85
CA TYR A 117 6.03 8.96 -72.79
C TYR A 117 5.52 9.29 -74.19
N SER A 118 5.98 10.41 -74.71
CA SER A 118 5.83 10.74 -76.13
C SER A 118 6.67 9.77 -76.95
N ASN A 119 6.06 8.74 -77.54
CA ASN A 119 6.58 8.07 -78.71
C ASN A 119 5.47 8.01 -79.77
N ARG A 120 5.80 8.48 -80.99
CA ARG A 120 4.94 8.60 -82.13
C ARG A 120 4.18 7.31 -82.40
N GLY A 121 2.86 7.38 -82.29
CA GLY A 121 1.98 6.28 -82.71
C GLY A 121 0.62 6.36 -81.99
N SER A 122 -0.35 7.00 -82.64
CA SER A 122 -1.75 7.17 -82.32
C SER A 122 -2.40 6.16 -81.40
N ALA A 123 -2.76 6.58 -80.20
CA ALA A 123 -4.05 6.27 -79.55
C ALA A 123 -4.18 7.20 -78.34
N SER A 124 -4.92 8.25 -78.48
CA SER A 124 -5.35 9.15 -77.40
C SER A 124 -6.35 8.42 -76.52
N PHE A 125 -5.92 7.82 -75.43
CA PHE A 125 -6.77 7.57 -74.28
C PHE A 125 -6.63 8.76 -73.36
N SER A 126 -7.35 9.84 -73.58
CA SER A 126 -7.58 10.91 -72.65
C SER A 126 -8.59 10.40 -71.61
N ASN A 127 -8.16 9.56 -70.68
CA ASN A 127 -8.87 9.35 -69.44
C ASN A 127 -8.55 10.54 -68.53
N GLY A 128 -9.29 11.61 -68.75
CA GLY A 128 -9.37 12.74 -67.83
C GLY A 128 -10.00 12.33 -66.50
N LEU A 129 -9.26 11.65 -65.69
CA LEU A 129 -9.51 11.70 -64.26
C LEU A 129 -8.93 13.03 -63.79
N GLY A 130 -9.74 14.09 -63.94
CA GLY A 130 -9.43 15.40 -63.39
C GLY A 130 -9.02 15.29 -61.94
N ARG A 131 -8.15 16.20 -61.53
CA ARG A 131 -7.79 16.37 -60.10
C ARG A 131 -9.09 16.50 -59.30
N LEU A 132 -9.58 15.41 -58.72
CA LEU A 132 -10.70 15.43 -57.78
C LEU A 132 -10.10 15.85 -56.43
N SER A 133 -10.32 17.12 -56.10
CA SER A 133 -10.13 17.61 -54.75
C SER A 133 -11.51 17.62 -54.07
N VAL A 134 -11.68 16.78 -53.06
CA VAL A 134 -12.95 16.70 -52.33
C VAL A 134 -12.67 17.00 -50.87
N VAL A 135 -13.34 17.96 -50.32
CA VAL A 135 -13.38 18.20 -48.87
C VAL A 135 -14.62 17.52 -48.33
N TYR A 136 -14.48 16.82 -47.25
CA TYR A 136 -15.59 16.13 -46.57
C TYR A 136 -15.64 16.46 -45.08
N GLY A 137 -16.84 16.46 -44.54
CA GLY A 137 -17.11 16.56 -43.12
C GLY A 137 -18.25 15.60 -42.77
N THR A 138 -18.02 14.71 -41.79
CA THR A 138 -18.98 13.66 -41.47
C THR A 138 -19.09 13.46 -39.95
N PHE A 139 -20.29 13.14 -39.52
CA PHE A 139 -20.57 12.57 -38.21
C PHE A 139 -20.74 11.07 -38.36
N VAL A 140 -20.05 10.33 -37.50
CA VAL A 140 -20.00 8.86 -37.54
C VAL A 140 -20.52 8.31 -36.21
N PRO A 141 -21.85 8.16 -36.03
CA PRO A 141 -22.37 7.40 -34.92
C PRO A 141 -21.95 5.92 -35.05
N SER A 142 -21.35 5.35 -34.00
CA SER A 142 -20.95 3.98 -34.01
C SER A 142 -21.36 3.28 -32.69
N TYR A 143 -21.75 2.03 -32.80
CA TYR A 143 -22.14 1.19 -31.68
C TYR A 143 -21.65 -0.23 -31.91
N SER A 144 -20.83 -0.75 -30.99
CA SER A 144 -20.35 -2.12 -31.04
C SER A 144 -20.77 -2.85 -29.78
N LEU A 145 -21.53 -3.93 -29.95
CA LEU A 145 -22.17 -4.67 -28.87
C LEU A 145 -21.69 -6.13 -28.84
N ASN A 146 -20.85 -6.45 -27.88
CA ASN A 146 -20.63 -7.80 -27.41
C ASN A 146 -21.04 -7.85 -25.93
N VAL A 147 -22.29 -8.20 -25.68
CA VAL A 147 -22.89 -8.17 -24.33
C VAL A 147 -22.06 -8.94 -23.30
N PHE A 148 -21.59 -10.14 -23.67
CA PHE A 148 -20.82 -10.98 -22.77
C PHE A 148 -19.44 -10.40 -22.44
N ALA A 149 -18.80 -9.77 -23.42
CA ALA A 149 -17.54 -9.07 -23.20
C ALA A 149 -17.73 -7.87 -22.29
N LEU A 150 -18.74 -7.04 -22.53
CA LEU A 150 -19.02 -5.83 -21.77
C LEU A 150 -19.34 -6.13 -20.30
N ILE A 151 -20.18 -7.16 -20.02
CA ILE A 151 -20.48 -7.59 -18.65
C ILE A 151 -19.19 -7.99 -17.92
N ASN A 152 -18.35 -8.83 -18.53
CA ASN A 152 -17.15 -9.31 -17.88
C ASN A 152 -16.06 -8.24 -17.78
N GLN A 153 -15.93 -7.32 -18.73
CA GLN A 153 -15.05 -6.16 -18.64
C GLN A 153 -15.45 -5.23 -17.48
N THR A 154 -16.76 -5.01 -17.29
CA THR A 154 -17.26 -4.24 -16.13
C THR A 154 -16.89 -4.93 -14.83
N ARG A 155 -17.06 -6.27 -14.71
CA ARG A 155 -16.64 -7.04 -13.53
C ARG A 155 -15.14 -6.98 -13.26
N VAL A 156 -14.31 -6.99 -14.31
CA VAL A 156 -12.85 -6.77 -14.16
C VAL A 156 -12.58 -5.39 -13.60
N ALA A 157 -13.24 -4.35 -14.10
CA ALA A 157 -13.06 -2.98 -13.64
C ALA A 157 -13.57 -2.80 -12.18
N GLU A 158 -14.69 -3.42 -11.82
CA GLU A 158 -15.19 -3.46 -10.43
C GLU A 158 -14.19 -4.11 -9.49
N ALA A 159 -13.66 -5.28 -9.85
CA ALA A 159 -12.65 -5.96 -9.04
C ALA A 159 -11.37 -5.12 -8.94
N SER A 160 -10.96 -4.42 -10.01
CA SER A 160 -9.81 -3.52 -10.00
C SER A 160 -10.01 -2.32 -9.07
N LEU A 161 -11.22 -1.75 -9.02
CA LEU A 161 -11.57 -0.70 -8.07
C LEU A 161 -11.44 -1.20 -6.61
N GLU A 162 -11.98 -2.39 -6.31
CA GLU A 162 -11.88 -2.97 -4.96
C GLU A 162 -10.42 -3.27 -4.56
N ILE A 163 -9.55 -3.63 -5.52
CA ILE A 163 -8.11 -3.77 -5.29
C ILE A 163 -7.51 -2.42 -4.87
N GLN A 164 -7.83 -1.32 -5.57
CA GLN A 164 -7.28 0.00 -5.25
C GLN A 164 -7.81 0.54 -3.91
N LYS A 165 -9.07 0.28 -3.57
CA LYS A 165 -9.62 0.60 -2.24
C LYS A 165 -8.86 -0.14 -1.13
N ALA A 166 -8.62 -1.44 -1.31
CA ALA A 166 -7.84 -2.23 -0.36
C ALA A 166 -6.38 -1.75 -0.28
N ALA A 167 -5.77 -1.39 -1.42
CA ALA A 167 -4.42 -0.82 -1.46
C ALA A 167 -4.34 0.51 -0.67
N ARG A 168 -5.35 1.39 -0.80
CA ARG A 168 -5.44 2.61 0.02
C ARG A 168 -5.47 2.29 1.51
N HIS A 169 -6.23 1.27 1.94
CA HIS A 169 -6.25 0.85 3.34
C HIS A 169 -4.90 0.30 3.81
N SER A 170 -4.17 -0.39 2.94
CA SER A 170 -2.80 -0.85 3.23
C SER A 170 -1.84 0.33 3.45
N VAL A 171 -1.91 1.36 2.59
CA VAL A 171 -1.12 2.59 2.76
C VAL A 171 -1.47 3.28 4.08
N GLN A 172 -2.75 3.37 4.42
CA GLN A 172 -3.21 3.96 5.68
C GLN A 172 -2.62 3.25 6.90
N LEU A 173 -2.68 1.91 6.94
CA LEU A 173 -2.03 1.12 8.01
C LEU A 173 -0.54 1.36 8.09
N THR A 174 0.13 1.44 6.94
CA THR A 174 1.56 1.71 6.86
C THR A 174 1.91 3.08 7.44
N VAL A 175 1.18 4.13 7.05
CA VAL A 175 1.39 5.50 7.53
C VAL A 175 1.16 5.59 9.04
N ILE A 176 0.07 5.02 9.56
CA ILE A 176 -0.20 4.97 11.01
C ILE A 176 0.95 4.26 11.75
N GLY A 177 1.41 3.13 11.22
CA GLY A 177 2.51 2.38 11.82
C GLY A 177 3.84 3.12 11.79
N GLN A 178 4.17 3.77 10.68
CA GLN A 178 5.41 4.55 10.54
C GLN A 178 5.42 5.77 11.47
N VAL A 179 4.30 6.51 11.56
CA VAL A 179 4.17 7.66 12.46
C VAL A 179 4.28 7.21 13.92
N SER A 180 3.56 6.18 14.32
CA SER A 180 3.58 5.67 15.69
C SER A 180 4.94 5.10 16.07
N GLY A 181 5.55 4.29 15.20
CA GLY A 181 6.89 3.74 15.41
C GLY A 181 7.96 4.83 15.46
N GLY A 182 7.91 5.80 14.55
CA GLY A 182 8.80 6.97 14.55
C GLY A 182 8.66 7.79 15.83
N TYR A 183 7.43 8.02 16.28
CA TYR A 183 7.17 8.73 17.54
C TYR A 183 7.79 8.03 18.75
N PHE A 184 7.54 6.73 18.92
CA PHE A 184 8.11 5.97 20.05
C PHE A 184 9.64 5.88 19.97
N ASN A 185 10.21 5.78 18.77
CA ASN A 185 11.65 5.83 18.58
C ASN A 185 12.22 7.20 18.96
N LEU A 186 11.55 8.30 18.62
CA LEU A 186 11.95 9.64 19.01
C LEU A 186 11.95 9.81 20.53
N LEU A 187 10.90 9.33 21.21
CA LEU A 187 10.84 9.36 22.67
C LEU A 187 12.01 8.59 23.30
N SER A 188 12.31 7.42 22.74
CA SER A 188 13.46 6.59 23.20
C SER A 188 14.79 7.30 22.98
N ALA A 189 15.00 7.89 21.79
CA ALA A 189 16.24 8.58 21.46
C ALA A 189 16.48 9.82 22.37
N ARG A 190 15.42 10.54 22.71
CA ARG A 190 15.53 11.68 23.66
C ARG A 190 15.81 11.24 25.08
N ARG A 191 15.23 10.14 25.53
CA ARG A 191 15.60 9.57 26.82
C ARG A 191 17.05 9.08 26.80
N GLU A 192 17.48 8.46 25.72
CA GLU A 192 18.85 8.03 25.47
C GLU A 192 19.82 9.20 25.54
N LEU A 193 19.47 10.35 24.93
CA LEU A 193 20.27 11.58 25.00
C LEU A 193 20.54 11.98 26.45
N ALA A 194 19.49 12.09 27.26
CA ALA A 194 19.61 12.48 28.66
C ALA A 194 20.45 11.50 29.49
N LEU A 195 20.32 10.18 29.21
CA LEU A 195 21.13 9.15 29.89
C LEU A 195 22.59 9.19 29.46
N GLN A 196 22.85 9.46 28.18
CA GLN A 196 24.20 9.59 27.63
C GLN A 196 24.94 10.82 28.17
N GLU A 197 24.26 11.96 28.27
CA GLU A 197 24.78 13.17 28.90
C GLU A 197 25.17 12.90 30.37
N LYS A 198 24.29 12.26 31.13
CA LYS A 198 24.55 11.87 32.51
C LYS A 198 25.73 10.92 32.63
N LYS A 199 25.85 9.93 31.72
CA LYS A 199 26.99 9.00 31.67
C LYS A 199 28.30 9.74 31.42
N ILE A 200 28.32 10.73 30.52
CA ILE A 200 29.49 11.55 30.22
C ILE A 200 29.89 12.35 31.46
N GLU A 201 28.92 12.96 32.16
CA GLU A 201 29.18 13.68 33.41
C GLU A 201 29.87 12.76 34.45
N LEU A 202 29.32 11.57 34.68
CA LEU A 202 29.87 10.60 35.64
C LEU A 202 31.26 10.12 35.24
N LEU A 203 31.49 9.80 33.96
CA LEU A 203 32.80 9.39 33.48
C LEU A 203 33.83 10.54 33.57
N SER A 204 33.41 11.77 33.41
CA SER A 204 34.27 12.96 33.60
C SER A 204 34.69 13.10 35.07
N ARG A 205 33.76 12.95 36.00
CA ARG A 205 34.04 12.93 37.44
C ARG A 205 34.93 11.73 37.86
N LEU A 206 34.70 10.59 37.25
CA LEU A 206 35.53 9.40 37.51
C LEU A 206 36.97 9.60 36.99
N LYS A 207 37.12 10.19 35.80
CA LYS A 207 38.43 10.55 35.26
C LYS A 207 39.18 11.48 36.19
N GLU A 208 38.50 12.53 36.71
CA GLU A 208 39.11 13.45 37.68
C GLU A 208 39.52 12.77 38.97
N ALA A 209 38.72 11.87 39.51
CA ALA A 209 39.06 11.08 40.68
C ALA A 209 40.30 10.16 40.46
N HIS A 210 40.42 9.56 39.25
CA HIS A 210 41.61 8.79 38.88
C HIS A 210 42.85 9.68 38.73
N HIS A 211 42.70 10.87 38.11
CA HIS A 211 43.77 11.86 37.91
C HIS A 211 44.34 12.33 39.27
N THR A 212 43.48 12.74 40.18
CA THR A 212 43.84 13.19 41.53
C THR A 212 44.62 12.12 42.26
N ARG A 213 44.21 10.86 42.17
CA ARG A 213 44.90 9.76 42.82
C ARG A 213 46.24 9.41 42.18
N LEU A 214 46.36 9.51 40.88
CA LEU A 214 47.62 9.33 40.14
C LEU A 214 48.64 10.40 40.55
N SER A 215 48.23 11.68 40.65
CA SER A 215 49.07 12.78 41.06
C SER A 215 49.53 12.64 42.53
N ALA A 216 48.75 12.01 43.38
CA ALA A 216 49.10 11.69 44.75
C ALA A 216 50.00 10.45 44.88
N GLY A 217 50.43 9.82 43.78
CA GLY A 217 51.26 8.62 43.77
C GLY A 217 50.54 7.31 44.20
N GLY A 218 49.22 7.34 44.33
CA GLY A 218 48.41 6.24 44.82
C GLY A 218 47.76 5.33 43.77
N ALA A 219 48.10 5.51 42.46
CA ALA A 219 47.52 4.72 41.37
C ALA A 219 48.50 4.62 40.17
N ASN A 220 48.20 3.68 39.25
CA ASN A 220 48.86 3.58 37.96
C ASN A 220 48.03 4.34 36.88
N ALA A 221 48.64 4.62 35.72
CA ALA A 221 47.98 5.32 34.60
C ALA A 221 46.87 4.49 33.91
N THR A 222 46.81 3.19 34.13
CA THR A 222 45.91 2.26 33.44
C THR A 222 44.43 2.66 33.61
N SER A 223 43.98 2.79 34.87
CA SER A 223 42.57 3.15 35.15
C SER A 223 42.18 4.55 34.63
N LEU A 224 43.14 5.49 34.61
CA LEU A 224 42.92 6.80 34.04
C LEU A 224 42.68 6.68 32.51
N LEU A 225 43.57 5.98 31.80
CA LEU A 225 43.47 5.78 30.34
C LEU A 225 42.23 4.97 29.95
N GLU A 226 41.86 3.94 30.72
CA GLU A 226 40.61 3.19 30.52
C GLU A 226 39.38 4.11 30.65
N THR A 227 39.35 4.95 31.70
CA THR A 227 38.25 5.90 31.91
C THR A 227 38.21 6.96 30.82
N GLU A 228 39.38 7.44 30.38
CA GLU A 228 39.46 8.40 29.27
C GLU A 228 38.94 7.78 27.96
N SER A 229 39.30 6.53 27.64
CA SER A 229 38.78 5.80 26.50
C SER A 229 37.24 5.66 26.56
N ARG A 230 36.71 5.26 27.70
CA ARG A 230 35.23 5.15 27.92
C ARG A 230 34.54 6.51 27.76
N LEU A 231 35.14 7.60 28.27
CA LEU A 231 34.61 8.95 28.11
C LEU A 231 34.56 9.37 26.65
N ARG A 232 35.64 9.14 25.88
CA ARG A 232 35.69 9.47 24.45
C ARG A 232 34.67 8.69 23.64
N LEU A 233 34.51 7.40 23.94
CA LEU A 233 33.46 6.56 23.30
C LEU A 233 32.06 7.07 23.64
N ALA A 234 31.80 7.44 24.89
CA ALA A 234 30.52 8.03 25.28
C ALA A 234 30.24 9.36 24.56
N GLN A 235 31.27 10.22 24.40
CA GLN A 235 31.12 11.46 23.62
C GLN A 235 30.87 11.21 22.13
N ALA A 236 31.44 10.15 21.54
CA ALA A 236 31.17 9.78 20.16
C ALA A 236 29.70 9.30 20.01
N MET A 237 29.24 8.40 20.90
CA MET A 237 27.86 7.91 20.91
C MET A 237 26.83 9.02 21.11
N LEU A 238 27.17 10.10 21.86
CA LEU A 238 26.29 11.26 21.99
C LEU A 238 25.98 11.91 20.64
N LYS A 239 26.96 11.98 19.74
CA LYS A 239 26.76 12.53 18.40
C LYS A 239 25.85 11.66 17.57
N ASP A 240 25.98 10.33 17.68
CA ASP A 240 25.09 9.39 16.99
C ASP A 240 23.63 9.55 17.47
N VAL A 241 23.41 9.73 18.78
CA VAL A 241 22.08 9.98 19.33
C VAL A 241 21.48 11.29 18.82
N HIS A 242 22.28 12.36 18.69
CA HIS A 242 21.80 13.62 18.10
C HIS A 242 21.41 13.46 16.63
N ASP A 243 22.20 12.72 15.84
CA ASP A 243 21.91 12.41 14.45
C ASP A 243 20.63 11.59 14.30
N ASP A 244 20.45 10.55 15.14
CA ASP A 244 19.25 9.71 15.17
C ASP A 244 17.99 10.52 15.53
N ILE A 245 18.06 11.45 16.50
CA ILE A 245 16.96 12.34 16.84
C ILE A 245 16.59 13.19 15.61
N GLN A 246 17.56 13.83 14.98
CA GLN A 246 17.31 14.70 13.82
C GLN A 246 16.70 13.92 12.65
N LYS A 247 17.24 12.73 12.35
CA LYS A 247 16.70 11.88 11.29
C LYS A 247 15.27 11.45 11.58
N THR A 248 14.97 11.07 12.82
CA THR A 248 13.64 10.63 13.23
C THR A 248 12.64 11.79 13.19
N GLU A 249 13.04 12.99 13.65
CA GLU A 249 12.22 14.21 13.56
C GLU A 249 11.89 14.53 12.09
N ASN A 250 12.89 14.52 11.22
CA ASN A 250 12.69 14.76 9.79
C ASN A 250 11.77 13.71 9.14
N ALA A 251 11.90 12.44 9.53
CA ALA A 251 11.01 11.37 9.05
C ALA A 251 9.56 11.59 9.48
N ILE A 252 9.31 11.97 10.75
CA ILE A 252 7.96 12.28 11.24
C ILE A 252 7.38 13.51 10.51
N GLN A 253 8.19 14.56 10.31
CA GLN A 253 7.76 15.76 9.57
C GLN A 253 7.38 15.42 8.13
N LEU A 254 8.19 14.60 7.44
CA LEU A 254 7.87 14.13 6.09
C LEU A 254 6.55 13.34 6.05
N LEU A 255 6.35 12.43 7.01
CA LEU A 255 5.11 11.64 7.10
C LEU A 255 3.87 12.51 7.34
N THR A 256 4.01 13.63 8.07
CA THR A 256 2.93 14.59 8.31
C THR A 256 2.79 15.67 7.22
N GLY A 257 3.55 15.55 6.12
CA GLY A 257 3.51 16.48 4.99
C GLY A 257 4.19 17.82 5.27
N LYS A 258 5.07 17.90 6.28
CA LYS A 258 5.77 19.11 6.68
C LYS A 258 7.23 19.12 6.20
N MET A 259 7.82 20.31 6.13
CA MET A 259 9.25 20.47 5.91
C MET A 259 10.05 20.01 7.15
N PRO A 260 11.32 19.56 6.98
CA PRO A 260 12.18 19.20 8.09
C PRO A 260 12.21 20.27 9.17
N GLY A 261 12.13 19.85 10.43
CA GLY A 261 12.11 20.78 11.56
C GLY A 261 12.10 20.03 12.89
N ALA A 262 12.46 20.73 13.94
CA ALA A 262 12.45 20.19 15.29
C ALA A 262 11.02 19.92 15.77
N PHE A 263 10.87 18.87 16.54
CA PHE A 263 9.62 18.44 17.12
C PHE A 263 9.81 18.26 18.63
N SER A 264 9.03 18.93 19.47
CA SER A 264 9.17 18.84 20.93
C SER A 264 8.21 17.80 21.51
N THR A 265 8.69 16.99 22.45
CA THR A 265 7.86 16.08 23.27
C THR A 265 8.44 16.00 24.67
N SER A 266 7.60 15.83 25.69
CA SER A 266 8.00 15.72 27.09
C SER A 266 7.89 14.31 27.65
N LYS A 267 7.32 13.35 26.88
CA LYS A 267 7.11 11.97 27.32
C LYS A 267 8.32 11.08 27.07
N SER A 268 8.36 9.97 27.78
CA SER A 268 9.31 8.88 27.58
C SER A 268 8.57 7.56 27.25
N PRO A 269 9.24 6.54 26.68
CA PRO A 269 8.61 5.26 26.42
C PRO A 269 8.02 4.58 27.66
N ALA A 270 8.57 4.84 28.84
CA ALA A 270 8.09 4.28 30.10
C ALA A 270 6.74 4.84 30.56
N ASP A 271 6.29 5.97 30.00
CA ASP A 271 5.02 6.60 30.36
C ASP A 271 3.81 5.90 29.70
N PHE A 272 4.05 4.94 28.82
CA PHE A 272 3.02 4.22 28.08
C PHE A 272 2.80 2.81 28.64
N SER A 273 1.55 2.53 29.04
CA SER A 273 1.15 1.17 29.42
C SER A 273 0.66 0.41 28.18
N ILE A 274 1.14 -0.80 28.02
CA ILE A 274 0.74 -1.73 26.96
C ILE A 274 -0.25 -2.79 27.46
N GLU A 275 -0.56 -2.81 28.77
CA GLU A 275 -1.41 -3.80 29.37
C GLU A 275 -2.86 -3.69 28.87
N GLY A 276 -3.45 -4.82 28.49
CA GLY A 276 -4.84 -4.91 28.04
C GLY A 276 -5.13 -4.27 26.68
N LEU A 277 -4.10 -3.86 25.93
CA LEU A 277 -4.29 -3.30 24.60
C LEU A 277 -4.54 -4.38 23.53
N ILE A 278 -3.92 -5.54 23.66
CA ILE A 278 -4.09 -6.65 22.72
C ILE A 278 -5.29 -7.49 23.16
N PRO A 279 -6.26 -7.76 22.25
CA PRO A 279 -7.37 -8.64 22.54
C PRO A 279 -6.89 -10.05 22.92
N SER A 280 -7.51 -10.65 23.94
CA SER A 280 -7.19 -12.02 24.40
C SER A 280 -7.61 -13.09 23.39
N ASN A 281 -8.61 -12.81 22.57
CA ASN A 281 -9.14 -13.68 21.52
C ASN A 281 -9.08 -12.95 20.19
N LEU A 282 -8.74 -13.67 19.10
CA LEU A 282 -8.73 -13.12 17.74
C LEU A 282 -9.92 -13.66 16.95
N PRO A 283 -10.87 -12.81 16.55
CA PRO A 283 -11.90 -13.21 15.62
C PRO A 283 -11.28 -13.59 14.27
N SER A 284 -11.68 -14.72 13.68
CA SER A 284 -11.23 -15.12 12.34
C SER A 284 -11.54 -14.06 11.28
N MET A 285 -12.63 -13.32 11.46
CA MET A 285 -13.04 -12.19 10.61
C MET A 285 -11.96 -11.12 10.49
N VAL A 286 -11.13 -10.90 11.51
CA VAL A 286 -10.04 -9.92 11.49
C VAL A 286 -9.04 -10.21 10.37
N LEU A 287 -8.72 -11.49 10.18
CA LEU A 287 -7.81 -11.91 9.11
C LEU A 287 -8.44 -11.69 7.73
N HIS A 288 -9.75 -11.97 7.58
CA HIS A 288 -10.45 -11.75 6.32
C HIS A 288 -10.62 -10.28 5.92
N GLN A 289 -10.49 -9.36 6.86
CA GLN A 289 -10.56 -7.92 6.62
C GLN A 289 -9.20 -7.28 6.31
N ARG A 290 -8.12 -8.04 6.35
CA ARG A 290 -6.78 -7.53 6.00
C ARG A 290 -6.76 -7.01 4.55
N PRO A 291 -6.20 -5.80 4.32
CA PRO A 291 -6.14 -5.22 2.98
C PRO A 291 -5.40 -6.10 1.97
N ASP A 292 -4.32 -6.76 2.37
CA ASP A 292 -3.55 -7.68 1.52
C ASP A 292 -4.39 -8.88 1.07
N LEU A 293 -5.23 -9.44 1.95
CA LEU A 293 -6.15 -10.52 1.61
C LEU A 293 -7.30 -10.04 0.72
N LEU A 294 -7.82 -8.83 0.97
CA LEU A 294 -8.83 -8.20 0.11
C LEU A 294 -8.29 -7.96 -1.29
N MET A 295 -7.04 -7.49 -1.42
CA MET A 295 -6.38 -7.35 -2.72
C MET A 295 -6.22 -8.69 -3.43
N ALA A 296 -5.73 -9.73 -2.74
CA ALA A 296 -5.55 -11.06 -3.32
C ALA A 296 -6.89 -11.69 -3.74
N LYS A 297 -7.94 -11.53 -2.93
CA LYS A 297 -9.31 -11.97 -3.23
C LYS A 297 -9.86 -11.30 -4.48
N ASN A 298 -9.72 -9.99 -4.60
CA ASN A 298 -10.24 -9.24 -5.74
C ASN A 298 -9.38 -9.45 -6.99
N ASN A 299 -8.07 -9.72 -6.87
CA ASN A 299 -7.24 -10.19 -7.97
C ASN A 299 -7.73 -11.53 -8.53
N LEU A 300 -8.13 -12.47 -7.68
CA LEU A 300 -8.74 -13.73 -8.10
C LEU A 300 -10.08 -13.51 -8.82
N ARG A 301 -10.92 -12.58 -8.32
CA ARG A 301 -12.17 -12.20 -8.97
C ARG A 301 -11.93 -11.56 -10.34
N ALA A 302 -10.96 -10.66 -10.46
CA ALA A 302 -10.59 -10.06 -11.74
C ALA A 302 -10.10 -11.10 -12.74
N ALA A 303 -9.23 -12.03 -12.30
CA ALA A 303 -8.73 -13.13 -13.14
C ALA A 303 -9.86 -14.07 -13.59
N SER A 304 -10.83 -14.36 -12.73
CA SER A 304 -12.00 -15.17 -13.09
C SER A 304 -12.90 -14.45 -14.11
N ALA A 305 -13.15 -13.15 -13.92
CA ALA A 305 -13.88 -12.34 -14.89
C ALA A 305 -13.14 -12.24 -16.24
N GLN A 306 -11.79 -12.26 -16.23
CA GLN A 306 -10.98 -12.25 -17.44
C GLN A 306 -11.16 -13.53 -18.28
N ILE A 307 -11.44 -14.69 -17.67
CA ILE A 307 -11.85 -15.91 -18.41
C ILE A 307 -13.17 -15.64 -19.13
N GLY A 308 -14.12 -14.97 -18.47
CA GLY A 308 -15.38 -14.55 -19.09
C GLY A 308 -15.18 -13.62 -20.30
N VAL A 309 -14.24 -12.69 -20.21
CA VAL A 309 -13.86 -11.81 -21.36
C VAL A 309 -13.27 -12.64 -22.51
N ALA A 310 -12.37 -13.58 -22.20
CA ALA A 310 -11.77 -14.46 -23.22
C ALA A 310 -12.84 -15.36 -23.89
N ASN A 311 -13.75 -15.93 -23.11
CA ASN A 311 -14.85 -16.73 -23.64
C ASN A 311 -15.85 -15.89 -24.47
N ALA A 312 -16.07 -14.63 -24.08
CA ALA A 312 -16.93 -13.71 -24.83
C ALA A 312 -16.44 -13.45 -26.27
N ALA A 313 -15.16 -13.69 -26.53
CA ALA A 313 -14.60 -13.56 -27.87
C ALA A 313 -15.10 -14.60 -28.88
N PHE A 314 -15.78 -15.68 -28.44
CA PHE A 314 -16.45 -16.67 -29.31
C PHE A 314 -17.88 -16.26 -29.68
N PHE A 315 -18.45 -15.28 -28.99
CA PHE A 315 -19.80 -14.82 -29.24
C PHE A 315 -19.85 -13.76 -30.34
N PRO A 316 -21.00 -13.61 -31.03
CA PRO A 316 -21.17 -12.61 -32.06
C PRO A 316 -20.96 -11.19 -31.53
N ASN A 317 -20.23 -10.40 -32.29
CA ASN A 317 -20.14 -8.96 -32.11
C ASN A 317 -21.11 -8.27 -33.12
N ILE A 318 -22.02 -7.46 -32.62
CA ILE A 318 -22.96 -6.68 -33.42
C ILE A 318 -22.37 -5.26 -33.51
N SER A 319 -22.10 -4.80 -34.74
CA SER A 319 -21.61 -3.46 -35.00
C SER A 319 -22.60 -2.68 -35.87
N LEU A 320 -23.00 -1.52 -35.39
CA LEU A 320 -23.86 -0.56 -36.11
C LEU A 320 -23.05 0.70 -36.33
N THR A 321 -22.91 1.12 -37.57
CA THR A 321 -22.18 2.34 -37.94
C THR A 321 -23.05 3.19 -38.86
N GLY A 322 -23.25 4.44 -38.50
CA GLY A 322 -23.87 5.42 -39.32
C GLY A 322 -22.83 6.36 -39.92
N LEU A 323 -23.18 7.02 -40.97
CA LEU A 323 -22.40 8.08 -41.60
C LEU A 323 -23.36 9.16 -42.06
N ILE A 324 -23.20 10.38 -41.58
CA ILE A 324 -24.02 11.54 -41.97
C ILE A 324 -23.06 12.69 -42.20
N GLY A 325 -23.09 13.26 -43.39
CA GLY A 325 -22.17 14.36 -43.69
C GLY A 325 -22.35 14.99 -45.06
N GLY A 326 -21.35 15.77 -45.44
CA GLY A 326 -21.25 16.39 -46.74
C GLY A 326 -19.87 16.19 -47.35
N ALA A 327 -19.84 16.10 -48.67
CA ALA A 327 -18.60 16.08 -49.44
C ALA A 327 -18.75 17.02 -50.64
N SER A 328 -17.77 17.88 -50.89
CA SER A 328 -17.82 18.86 -51.98
C SER A 328 -16.42 19.20 -52.47
N ALA A 329 -16.32 19.56 -53.74
CA ALA A 329 -15.07 20.10 -54.30
C ALA A 329 -14.74 21.51 -53.77
N MET A 330 -15.72 22.23 -53.20
CA MET A 330 -15.53 23.54 -52.59
C MET A 330 -15.99 23.53 -51.15
N LEU A 331 -15.19 24.09 -50.25
CA LEU A 331 -15.49 24.16 -48.82
C LEU A 331 -16.83 24.88 -48.53
N THR A 332 -17.19 25.88 -49.34
CA THR A 332 -18.44 26.65 -49.23
C THR A 332 -19.70 25.81 -49.44
N ASN A 333 -19.60 24.70 -50.18
CA ASN A 333 -20.71 23.81 -50.50
C ASN A 333 -20.74 22.53 -49.66
N LEU A 334 -19.83 22.40 -48.67
CA LEU A 334 -19.68 21.22 -47.85
C LEU A 334 -20.99 20.83 -47.11
N PHE A 335 -21.74 21.83 -46.67
CA PHE A 335 -23.00 21.64 -45.95
C PHE A 335 -24.24 21.97 -46.80
N SER A 336 -24.07 22.01 -48.12
CA SER A 336 -25.22 22.19 -49.03
C SER A 336 -26.02 20.89 -49.16
N VAL A 337 -27.32 20.99 -49.45
CA VAL A 337 -28.21 19.85 -49.69
C VAL A 337 -27.68 18.94 -50.79
N GLN A 338 -27.02 19.52 -51.80
CA GLN A 338 -26.48 18.81 -52.97
C GLN A 338 -25.21 17.98 -52.65
N GLY A 339 -24.45 18.33 -51.59
CA GLY A 339 -23.28 17.59 -51.11
C GLY A 339 -23.56 16.64 -49.95
N GLY A 340 -24.77 16.68 -49.42
CA GLY A 340 -25.16 15.85 -48.26
C GLY A 340 -25.33 14.38 -48.62
N PHE A 341 -24.85 13.51 -47.74
CA PHE A 341 -25.05 12.07 -47.86
C PHE A 341 -25.23 11.43 -46.46
N TRP A 342 -25.88 10.27 -46.45
CA TRP A 342 -26.01 9.46 -45.27
C TRP A 342 -25.89 7.97 -45.63
N GLY A 343 -25.48 7.19 -44.69
CA GLY A 343 -25.40 5.73 -44.80
C GLY A 343 -25.50 5.08 -43.45
N ALA A 344 -26.02 3.87 -43.42
CA ALA A 344 -26.03 3.04 -42.18
C ALA A 344 -25.63 1.61 -42.56
N THR A 345 -24.75 1.03 -41.74
CA THR A 345 -24.28 -0.36 -41.92
C THR A 345 -24.44 -1.11 -40.59
N GLY A 346 -25.09 -2.25 -40.66
CA GLY A 346 -25.16 -3.19 -39.56
C GLY A 346 -24.39 -4.47 -39.92
N THR A 347 -23.47 -4.87 -39.09
CA THR A 347 -22.69 -6.13 -39.23
C THR A 347 -22.80 -6.99 -38.01
N VAL A 348 -22.90 -8.31 -38.23
CA VAL A 348 -22.80 -9.32 -37.18
C VAL A 348 -21.64 -10.24 -37.55
N ALA A 349 -20.62 -10.25 -36.73
CA ALA A 349 -19.43 -11.07 -36.94
C ALA A 349 -19.22 -12.03 -35.78
N ALA A 350 -19.08 -13.33 -36.09
CA ALA A 350 -18.74 -14.35 -35.13
C ALA A 350 -17.59 -15.20 -35.67
N PRO A 351 -16.58 -15.53 -34.86
CA PRO A 351 -15.52 -16.43 -35.31
C PRO A 351 -16.06 -17.86 -35.36
N VAL A 352 -15.95 -18.51 -36.54
CA VAL A 352 -16.39 -19.91 -36.72
C VAL A 352 -15.22 -20.87 -36.36
N LEU A 353 -13.99 -20.51 -36.74
CA LEU A 353 -12.79 -21.28 -36.40
C LEU A 353 -11.62 -20.32 -36.13
N ASN A 354 -11.14 -20.27 -34.90
CA ASN A 354 -10.02 -19.43 -34.50
C ASN A 354 -9.22 -20.07 -33.38
N ALA A 355 -8.19 -20.83 -33.75
CA ALA A 355 -7.31 -21.54 -32.81
C ALA A 355 -6.65 -20.59 -31.77
N ARG A 356 -6.35 -19.34 -32.17
CA ARG A 356 -5.75 -18.35 -31.24
C ARG A 356 -6.68 -18.04 -30.06
N LYS A 357 -7.99 -18.00 -30.25
CA LYS A 357 -8.95 -17.70 -29.16
C LYS A 357 -8.98 -18.79 -28.11
N PHE A 358 -8.82 -20.05 -28.48
CA PHE A 358 -8.69 -21.15 -27.51
C PHE A 358 -7.42 -21.00 -26.68
N ALA A 359 -6.30 -20.59 -27.30
CA ALA A 359 -5.08 -20.30 -26.56
C ALA A 359 -5.24 -19.08 -25.62
N GLU A 360 -5.98 -18.04 -26.01
CA GLU A 360 -6.29 -16.87 -25.16
C GLU A 360 -7.12 -17.28 -23.92
N VAL A 361 -8.07 -18.20 -24.06
CA VAL A 361 -8.80 -18.77 -22.91
C VAL A 361 -7.87 -19.55 -21.99
N SER A 362 -7.00 -20.41 -22.55
CA SER A 362 -6.03 -21.17 -21.74
C SER A 362 -5.07 -20.25 -20.98
N VAL A 363 -4.66 -19.12 -21.58
CA VAL A 363 -3.88 -18.08 -20.89
C VAL A 363 -4.66 -17.47 -19.73
N ALA A 364 -5.94 -17.15 -19.92
CA ALA A 364 -6.79 -16.60 -18.86
C ALA A 364 -7.00 -17.60 -17.72
N GLU A 365 -7.23 -18.89 -18.02
CA GLU A 365 -7.31 -19.96 -17.03
C GLU A 365 -6.00 -20.13 -16.24
N ALA A 366 -4.84 -20.07 -16.91
CA ALA A 366 -3.56 -20.15 -16.23
C ALA A 366 -3.34 -18.96 -15.29
N LYS A 367 -3.72 -17.75 -15.69
CA LYS A 367 -3.70 -16.56 -14.82
C LYS A 367 -4.62 -16.71 -13.60
N GLN A 368 -5.80 -17.27 -13.78
CA GLN A 368 -6.74 -17.53 -12.68
C GLN A 368 -6.16 -18.57 -11.70
N LYS A 369 -5.54 -19.66 -12.17
CA LYS A 369 -4.84 -20.63 -11.33
C LYS A 369 -3.70 -19.99 -10.53
N ALA A 370 -2.93 -19.09 -11.15
CA ALA A 370 -1.88 -18.34 -10.47
C ALA A 370 -2.48 -17.40 -9.39
N ALA A 371 -3.54 -16.66 -9.71
CA ALA A 371 -4.22 -15.79 -8.76
C ALA A 371 -4.82 -16.57 -7.58
N TYR A 372 -5.35 -17.78 -7.83
CA TYR A 372 -5.83 -18.68 -6.79
C TYR A 372 -4.71 -19.11 -5.84
N ALA A 373 -3.57 -19.54 -6.39
CA ALA A 373 -2.40 -19.91 -5.59
C ALA A 373 -1.87 -18.73 -4.77
N ASN A 374 -1.83 -17.53 -5.35
CA ASN A 374 -1.43 -16.30 -4.65
C ASN A 374 -2.38 -15.97 -3.49
N TYR A 375 -3.70 -16.15 -3.67
CA TYR A 375 -4.67 -15.96 -2.59
C TYR A 375 -4.43 -16.94 -1.45
N LEU A 376 -4.22 -18.24 -1.74
CA LEU A 376 -3.90 -19.23 -0.72
C LEU A 376 -2.61 -18.93 0.03
N GLN A 377 -1.60 -18.47 -0.68
CA GLN A 377 -0.32 -18.06 -0.07
C GLN A 377 -0.52 -16.83 0.82
N ALA A 378 -1.26 -15.82 0.36
CA ALA A 378 -1.55 -14.62 1.14
C ALA A 378 -2.25 -14.97 2.47
N VAL A 379 -3.25 -15.86 2.45
CA VAL A 379 -3.93 -16.31 3.67
C VAL A 379 -2.97 -17.00 4.62
N LYS A 380 -2.16 -17.94 4.15
CA LYS A 380 -1.16 -18.63 5.00
C LYS A 380 -0.14 -17.66 5.58
N SER A 381 0.32 -16.70 4.77
CA SER A 381 1.26 -15.66 5.22
C SER A 381 0.62 -14.77 6.29
N ALA A 382 -0.65 -14.40 6.16
CA ALA A 382 -1.36 -13.60 7.15
C ALA A 382 -1.45 -14.30 8.52
N PHE A 383 -1.78 -15.58 8.54
CA PHE A 383 -1.77 -16.37 9.79
C PHE A 383 -0.38 -16.46 10.41
N SER A 384 0.65 -16.75 9.59
CA SER A 384 2.03 -16.84 10.05
C SER A 384 2.55 -15.51 10.58
N ASP A 385 2.19 -14.40 9.92
CA ASP A 385 2.57 -13.06 10.33
C ASP A 385 1.98 -12.72 11.71
N VAL A 386 0.68 -12.86 11.89
CA VAL A 386 0.02 -12.59 13.17
C VAL A 386 0.60 -13.45 14.31
N ASP A 387 0.78 -14.75 14.08
CA ASP A 387 1.37 -15.64 15.10
C ASP A 387 2.79 -15.23 15.47
N SER A 388 3.61 -14.87 14.48
CA SER A 388 4.98 -14.39 14.69
C SER A 388 5.01 -13.08 15.47
N GLN A 389 4.13 -12.12 15.15
CA GLN A 389 4.09 -10.83 15.84
C GLN A 389 3.62 -10.98 17.29
N LEU A 390 2.62 -11.83 17.57
CA LEU A 390 2.15 -12.12 18.92
C LEU A 390 3.22 -12.82 19.76
N THR A 391 3.92 -13.80 19.19
CA THR A 391 5.05 -14.47 19.84
C THR A 391 6.17 -13.49 20.15
N SER A 392 6.54 -12.63 19.20
CA SER A 392 7.55 -11.59 19.38
C SER A 392 7.18 -10.60 20.48
N MET A 393 5.90 -10.27 20.60
CA MET A 393 5.41 -9.39 21.67
C MET A 393 5.52 -10.06 23.05
N GLN A 394 5.19 -11.36 23.17
CA GLN A 394 5.38 -12.10 24.41
C GLN A 394 6.86 -12.13 24.84
N ILE A 395 7.77 -12.39 23.90
CA ILE A 395 9.21 -12.37 24.15
C ILE A 395 9.69 -10.97 24.56
N ALA A 396 9.20 -9.91 23.91
CA ALA A 396 9.54 -8.53 24.25
C ALA A 396 9.09 -8.19 25.69
N ASN A 397 7.91 -8.66 26.12
CA ASN A 397 7.40 -8.47 27.46
C ASN A 397 8.25 -9.19 28.52
N GLN A 398 8.62 -10.46 28.28
CA GLN A 398 9.49 -11.22 29.16
C GLN A 398 10.86 -10.55 29.29
N LYS A 399 11.49 -10.18 28.16
CA LYS A 399 12.76 -9.48 28.15
C LYS A 399 12.71 -8.17 28.94
N GLN A 400 11.65 -7.40 28.79
CA GLN A 400 11.50 -6.13 29.52
C GLN A 400 11.40 -6.35 31.02
N ALA A 401 10.72 -7.39 31.47
CA ALA A 401 10.66 -7.75 32.89
C ALA A 401 12.05 -8.07 33.47
N ASP A 402 12.87 -8.83 32.71
CA ASP A 402 14.24 -9.14 33.10
C ASP A 402 15.14 -7.89 33.16
N LEU A 403 14.99 -6.98 32.14
CA LEU A 403 15.74 -5.72 32.12
C LEU A 403 15.36 -4.81 33.30
N LEU A 404 14.08 -4.73 33.65
CA LEU A 404 13.62 -3.97 34.81
C LEU A 404 14.18 -4.57 36.14
N ALA A 405 14.22 -5.89 36.27
CA ALA A 405 14.80 -6.57 37.44
C ALA A 405 16.30 -6.27 37.52
N ALA A 406 17.04 -6.35 36.41
CA ALA A 406 18.47 -6.04 36.35
C ALA A 406 18.74 -4.58 36.74
N ASN A 407 17.96 -3.63 36.18
CA ASN A 407 18.09 -2.22 36.52
C ASN A 407 17.82 -1.94 38.00
N LYS A 408 16.81 -2.57 38.58
CA LYS A 408 16.53 -2.47 40.01
C LYS A 408 17.69 -2.96 40.87
N ALA A 409 18.38 -4.05 40.47
CA ALA A 409 19.57 -4.55 41.15
C ALA A 409 20.75 -3.59 41.03
N ALA A 410 21.00 -3.02 39.84
CA ALA A 410 22.05 -2.02 39.60
C ALA A 410 21.83 -0.74 40.41
N GLN A 411 20.59 -0.25 40.48
CA GLN A 411 20.24 0.90 41.33
C GLN A 411 20.46 0.65 42.80
N ARG A 412 20.15 -0.57 43.31
CA ARG A 412 20.43 -0.95 44.70
C ARG A 412 21.93 -1.01 44.96
N LEU A 413 22.73 -1.57 44.06
CA LEU A 413 24.19 -1.61 44.18
C LEU A 413 24.74 -0.17 44.21
N THR A 414 24.27 0.72 43.38
CA THR A 414 24.64 2.14 43.41
C THR A 414 24.34 2.77 44.77
N ALA A 415 23.12 2.57 45.31
CA ALA A 415 22.72 3.13 46.59
C ALA A 415 23.66 2.63 47.75
N ILE A 416 24.05 1.35 47.74
CA ILE A 416 24.99 0.78 48.68
C ILE A 416 26.38 1.42 48.58
N ASN A 417 26.93 1.52 47.36
CA ASN A 417 28.25 2.13 47.14
C ASN A 417 28.28 3.63 47.51
N VAL A 418 27.21 4.35 47.22
CA VAL A 418 27.08 5.75 47.64
C VAL A 418 26.99 5.90 49.14
N ALA A 419 26.27 5.04 49.83
CA ALA A 419 26.20 5.02 51.32
C ALA A 419 27.57 4.69 51.95
N GLN A 420 28.30 3.70 51.44
CA GLN A 420 29.66 3.34 51.88
C GLN A 420 30.66 4.49 51.66
N TYR A 421 30.57 5.18 50.54
CA TYR A 421 31.39 6.35 50.30
C TYR A 421 31.09 7.49 51.31
N LYS A 422 29.81 7.79 51.54
CA LYS A 422 29.39 8.82 52.50
C LYS A 422 29.81 8.47 53.93
N ALA A 423 29.91 7.21 54.28
CA ALA A 423 30.40 6.70 55.58
C ALA A 423 31.96 6.67 55.66
N GLY A 424 32.68 7.08 54.61
CA GLY A 424 34.14 7.04 54.57
C GLY A 424 34.75 5.65 54.44
N VAL A 425 33.93 4.60 54.24
CA VAL A 425 34.38 3.19 54.19
C VAL A 425 34.92 2.85 52.79
N ARG A 426 34.49 3.55 51.76
CA ARG A 426 34.84 3.24 50.36
C ARG A 426 35.17 4.50 49.55
N ASP A 427 36.07 4.35 48.60
CA ASP A 427 36.46 5.41 47.68
C ASP A 427 35.30 5.80 46.75
N ILE A 428 35.21 7.12 46.39
CA ILE A 428 34.16 7.66 45.53
C ILE A 428 34.08 7.00 44.16
N ARG A 429 35.19 6.46 43.65
CA ARG A 429 35.24 5.78 42.35
C ARG A 429 34.27 4.62 42.25
N PHE A 430 34.14 3.81 43.30
CA PHE A 430 33.20 2.71 43.33
C PHE A 430 31.74 3.17 43.25
N ALA A 431 31.41 4.33 43.81
CA ALA A 431 30.09 4.91 43.71
C ALA A 431 29.85 5.40 42.28
N LEU A 432 30.81 6.11 41.65
CA LEU A 432 30.73 6.62 40.28
C LEU A 432 30.69 5.47 39.25
N GLU A 433 31.45 4.42 39.42
CA GLU A 433 31.40 3.22 38.58
C GLU A 433 30.04 2.53 38.64
N ALA A 434 29.52 2.30 39.87
CA ALA A 434 28.20 1.68 40.05
C ALA A 434 27.06 2.55 39.45
N GLU A 435 27.19 3.89 39.57
CA GLU A 435 26.21 4.81 38.97
C GLU A 435 26.29 4.78 37.44
N ALA A 436 27.49 4.72 36.85
CA ALA A 436 27.64 4.60 35.38
C ALA A 436 27.07 3.27 34.86
N GLU A 437 27.23 2.17 35.62
CA GLU A 437 26.64 0.87 35.29
C GLU A 437 25.12 0.88 35.42
N ALA A 438 24.57 1.54 36.43
CA ALA A 438 23.11 1.72 36.57
C ALA A 438 22.52 2.53 35.42
N ILE A 439 23.21 3.55 34.90
CA ILE A 439 22.79 4.26 33.69
C ILE A 439 22.78 3.32 32.47
N GLU A 440 23.80 2.47 32.32
CA GLU A 440 23.81 1.51 31.21
C GLU A 440 22.63 0.56 31.28
N SER A 441 22.31 0.07 32.47
CA SER A 441 21.14 -0.77 32.71
C SER A 441 19.83 -0.01 32.42
N GLU A 442 19.73 1.27 32.76
CA GLU A 442 18.57 2.10 32.45
C GLU A 442 18.41 2.36 30.94
N ARG A 443 19.52 2.50 30.20
CA ARG A 443 19.53 2.58 28.73
C ARG A 443 18.93 1.31 28.10
N LEU A 444 19.31 0.14 28.63
CA LEU A 444 18.74 -1.12 28.18
C LEU A 444 17.23 -1.19 28.43
N VAL A 445 16.75 -0.72 29.59
CA VAL A 445 15.31 -0.62 29.90
C VAL A 445 14.60 0.32 28.93
N ASN A 446 15.18 1.50 28.66
CA ASN A 446 14.63 2.45 27.70
C ASN A 446 14.46 1.82 26.30
N GLY A 447 15.53 1.18 25.79
CA GLY A 447 15.47 0.47 24.50
C GLY A 447 14.48 -0.71 24.52
N GLY A 448 14.33 -1.40 25.65
CA GLY A 448 13.34 -2.45 25.84
C GLY A 448 11.90 -1.93 25.76
N SER A 449 11.59 -0.81 26.44
CA SER A 449 10.28 -0.16 26.39
C SER A 449 9.93 0.32 24.98
N ALA A 450 10.88 0.95 24.29
CA ALA A 450 10.68 1.36 22.90
C ALA A 450 10.40 0.16 21.98
N ARG A 451 11.11 -0.95 22.18
CA ARG A 451 10.88 -2.18 21.42
C ARG A 451 9.50 -2.78 21.68
N GLN A 452 9.02 -2.77 22.93
CA GLN A 452 7.67 -3.22 23.24
C GLN A 452 6.61 -2.38 22.53
N LEU A 453 6.75 -1.05 22.55
CA LEU A 453 5.82 -0.15 21.87
C LEU A 453 5.85 -0.35 20.34
N SER A 454 7.04 -0.46 19.75
CA SER A 454 7.18 -0.74 18.31
C SER A 454 6.59 -2.11 17.94
N GLN A 455 6.79 -3.12 18.77
CA GLN A 455 6.22 -4.46 18.55
C GLN A 455 4.69 -4.43 18.65
N LEU A 456 4.13 -3.66 19.57
CA LEU A 456 2.69 -3.46 19.69
C LEU A 456 2.11 -2.81 18.41
N VAL A 457 2.76 -1.79 17.86
CA VAL A 457 2.39 -1.20 16.56
C VAL A 457 2.36 -2.27 15.47
N THR A 458 3.40 -3.11 15.40
CA THR A 458 3.47 -4.18 14.39
C THR A 458 2.36 -5.22 14.57
N VAL A 459 2.01 -5.58 15.82
CA VAL A 459 0.86 -6.46 16.11
C VAL A 459 -0.43 -5.84 15.55
N PHE A 460 -0.71 -4.56 15.82
CA PHE A 460 -1.91 -3.90 15.30
C PHE A 460 -1.91 -3.79 13.78
N GLN A 461 -0.77 -3.57 13.15
CA GLN A 461 -0.65 -3.62 11.69
C GLN A 461 -0.94 -5.03 11.15
N SER A 462 -0.43 -6.08 11.78
CA SER A 462 -0.69 -7.46 11.37
C SER A 462 -2.16 -7.87 11.54
N LEU A 463 -2.85 -7.27 12.51
CA LEU A 463 -4.29 -7.41 12.74
C LEU A 463 -5.12 -6.48 11.85
N ALA A 464 -4.50 -5.70 10.97
CA ALA A 464 -5.16 -4.68 10.15
C ALA A 464 -6.08 -3.75 10.97
N SER A 465 -5.62 -3.34 12.16
CA SER A 465 -6.40 -2.52 13.08
C SER A 465 -6.28 -1.04 12.73
N GLY A 466 -7.41 -0.34 12.66
CA GLY A 466 -7.45 1.12 12.54
C GLY A 466 -7.49 1.68 11.11
N TYR A 467 -7.50 0.87 10.06
CA TYR A 467 -7.50 1.39 8.69
C TYR A 467 -8.84 2.01 8.25
N ALA A 468 -9.94 1.67 8.91
CA ALA A 468 -11.25 2.23 8.59
C ALA A 468 -11.58 3.48 9.42
N VAL A 469 -10.67 3.92 10.29
CA VAL A 469 -10.80 5.19 11.03
C VAL A 469 -10.58 6.34 10.05
N THR A 470 -11.56 7.21 9.90
CA THR A 470 -11.41 8.47 9.17
C THR A 470 -10.76 9.51 10.08
N ALA A 471 -9.87 10.35 9.52
CA ALA A 471 -9.36 11.50 10.26
C ALA A 471 -10.52 12.33 10.84
N SER A 472 -10.42 12.71 12.10
CA SER A 472 -11.43 13.57 12.72
C SER A 472 -11.40 14.94 12.02
N LYS A 473 -12.55 15.37 11.50
CA LYS A 473 -12.71 16.69 10.85
C LYS A 473 -12.66 17.79 11.89
#